data_e0e221dbea01b36385f66302af92b233
#
_entry.id   e0e221dbea01b36385f66302af92b233
#
_cell.length_a   1.000
_cell.length_b   1.000
_cell.length_c   1.000
_cell.angle_alpha   90.00
_cell.angle_beta   90.00
_cell.angle_gamma   90.00
#
_symmetry.space_group_name_H-M   'P 1'
#
loop_
_entity.id
_entity.type
_entity.pdbx_description
1 polymer ?
#
loop_
_entity_poly.entity_id
_entity_poly.type
_entity_poly.pdbx_seq_one_letter_code
_entity_poly.pdbx_strand_id
1 'polypeptide(L)'
;MPTRSVVVGLCISAVAATAAHASSPEASRARDCRPGEVKQGVVAFTRAFNAGDLQKLDGLFTRKGTHGRPGFQWYSTGPPGARFGSAATNRSTLMSYFAARHRARERLKLLQLSGGNADDNAYADFAFHILRQARGLRATAFEGKGASICSRYGARIAVWAIGPRVSR
;
A
#
# COMPACT_ATOMS: atom_id res chain seq x y z
N MET A 1 20.62 5.16 84.36
CA MET A 1 20.18 4.47 83.16
C MET A 1 20.25 5.47 82.01
N PRO A 2 21.18 5.31 81.07
CA PRO A 2 21.35 6.28 79.99
C PRO A 2 20.53 5.84 78.76
N THR A 3 19.72 6.75 78.26
CA THR A 3 18.93 6.68 77.03
C THR A 3 19.87 6.86 75.80
N ARG A 4 19.93 5.83 74.95
CA ARG A 4 20.61 5.90 73.66
C ARG A 4 19.67 6.48 72.61
N SER A 5 20.07 7.62 72.06
CA SER A 5 19.43 8.19 70.87
C SER A 5 19.97 7.50 69.63
N VAL A 6 19.08 6.96 68.82
CA VAL A 6 19.38 6.38 67.50
C VAL A 6 19.11 7.48 66.49
N VAL A 7 20.14 7.92 65.79
CA VAL A 7 20.02 8.83 64.62
C VAL A 7 19.82 7.97 63.38
N VAL A 8 18.63 8.05 62.78
CA VAL A 8 18.31 7.41 61.49
C VAL A 8 18.70 8.40 60.38
N GLY A 9 19.77 8.08 59.69
CA GLY A 9 20.19 8.83 58.51
C GLY A 9 19.29 8.45 57.29
N LEU A 10 18.59 9.44 56.80
CA LEU A 10 17.77 9.30 55.57
C LEU A 10 18.66 9.56 54.35
N CYS A 11 19.06 8.49 53.64
CA CYS A 11 19.73 8.58 52.34
C CYS A 11 18.66 8.84 51.27
N ILE A 12 18.58 10.09 50.77
CA ILE A 12 17.79 10.46 49.63
C ILE A 12 18.57 10.11 48.36
N SER A 13 18.27 8.97 47.75
CA SER A 13 18.79 8.62 46.42
C SER A 13 18.04 9.41 45.36
N ALA A 14 18.68 10.40 44.76
CA ALA A 14 18.17 11.11 43.60
C ALA A 14 18.21 10.15 42.37
N VAL A 15 17.04 9.64 41.97
CA VAL A 15 16.90 8.92 40.71
C VAL A 15 16.82 9.97 39.59
N ALA A 16 17.92 10.12 38.86
CA ALA A 16 17.95 10.91 37.62
C ALA A 16 17.10 10.17 36.57
N ALA A 17 15.89 10.65 36.37
CA ALA A 17 15.05 10.21 35.25
C ALA A 17 15.63 10.72 33.94
N THR A 18 16.41 9.88 33.26
CA THR A 18 16.77 10.12 31.85
C THR A 18 15.51 10.02 31.02
N ALA A 19 14.95 11.17 30.64
CA ALA A 19 13.90 11.26 29.66
C ALA A 19 14.45 10.75 28.32
N ALA A 20 14.19 9.47 28.02
CA ALA A 20 14.37 8.96 26.68
C ALA A 20 13.45 9.75 25.76
N HIS A 21 14.03 10.65 24.98
CA HIS A 21 13.34 11.30 23.86
C HIS A 21 12.96 10.19 22.90
N ALA A 22 11.74 9.68 23.06
CA ALA A 22 11.10 8.86 22.05
C ALA A 22 11.00 9.73 20.80
N SER A 23 11.92 9.54 19.87
CA SER A 23 11.86 10.13 18.54
C SER A 23 10.50 9.76 17.98
N SER A 24 9.60 10.73 17.93
CA SER A 24 8.30 10.56 17.26
C SER A 24 8.60 9.94 15.90
N PRO A 25 7.90 8.87 15.49
CA PRO A 25 8.08 8.31 14.17
C PRO A 25 7.77 9.43 13.19
N GLU A 26 8.82 9.99 12.63
CA GLU A 26 8.76 11.09 11.66
C GLU A 26 7.83 10.59 10.56
N ALA A 27 6.62 11.15 10.54
CA ALA A 27 5.61 10.79 9.56
C ALA A 27 6.29 10.94 8.21
N SER A 28 6.47 9.82 7.50
CA SER A 28 7.18 9.78 6.22
C SER A 28 6.52 10.80 5.31
N ARG A 29 7.12 11.99 5.20
CA ARG A 29 6.59 13.07 4.36
C ARG A 29 6.53 12.55 2.93
N ALA A 30 5.40 12.77 2.29
CA ALA A 30 5.27 12.55 0.87
C ALA A 30 6.34 13.41 0.16
N ARG A 31 6.96 12.86 -0.85
CA ARG A 31 7.92 13.52 -1.72
C ARG A 31 7.58 13.24 -3.17
N ASP A 32 8.10 14.00 -4.07
CA ASP A 32 7.97 13.75 -5.48
C ASP A 32 8.52 12.38 -5.86
N CYS A 33 7.81 11.70 -6.75
CA CYS A 33 8.24 10.41 -7.27
C CYS A 33 9.45 10.58 -8.19
N ARG A 34 10.47 9.75 -8.01
CA ARG A 34 11.60 9.70 -8.94
C ARG A 34 11.15 9.10 -10.27
N PRO A 35 11.79 9.47 -11.39
CA PRO A 35 11.51 8.87 -12.69
C PRO A 35 11.58 7.34 -12.62
N GLY A 36 10.57 6.68 -13.13
CA GLY A 36 10.50 5.21 -13.16
C GLY A 36 10.05 4.52 -11.86
N GLU A 37 10.05 5.21 -10.73
CA GLU A 37 9.72 4.62 -9.42
C GLU A 37 8.28 4.08 -9.38
N VAL A 38 7.32 4.84 -9.91
CA VAL A 38 5.91 4.42 -10.02
C VAL A 38 5.77 3.22 -10.93
N LYS A 39 6.47 3.22 -12.08
CA LYS A 39 6.48 2.09 -13.01
C LYS A 39 7.01 0.82 -12.35
N GLN A 40 8.09 0.92 -11.58
CA GLN A 40 8.62 -0.20 -10.81
C GLN A 40 7.60 -0.73 -9.78
N GLY A 41 6.84 0.16 -9.12
CA GLY A 41 5.76 -0.21 -8.19
C GLY A 41 4.66 -1.02 -8.88
N VAL A 42 4.20 -0.59 -10.06
CA VAL A 42 3.17 -1.31 -10.84
C VAL A 42 3.69 -2.67 -11.34
N VAL A 43 4.94 -2.75 -11.80
CA VAL A 43 5.57 -4.02 -12.19
C VAL A 43 5.70 -4.95 -10.98
N ALA A 44 6.12 -4.43 -9.84
CA ALA A 44 6.23 -5.20 -8.60
C ALA A 44 4.87 -5.73 -8.15
N PHE A 45 3.79 -4.92 -8.27
CA PHE A 45 2.43 -5.36 -8.02
C PHE A 45 2.03 -6.54 -8.91
N THR A 46 2.24 -6.44 -10.22
CA THR A 46 1.90 -7.51 -11.16
C THR A 46 2.64 -8.82 -10.83
N ARG A 47 3.92 -8.72 -10.48
CA ARG A 47 4.72 -9.89 -10.06
C ARG A 47 4.23 -10.51 -8.76
N ALA A 48 3.99 -9.70 -7.74
CA ALA A 48 3.49 -10.16 -6.44
C ALA A 48 2.09 -10.79 -6.55
N PHE A 49 1.20 -10.20 -7.36
CA PHE A 49 -0.12 -10.75 -7.66
C PHE A 49 0.00 -12.15 -8.30
N ASN A 50 0.84 -12.27 -9.32
CA ASN A 50 1.04 -13.54 -10.00
C ASN A 50 1.69 -14.60 -9.09
N ALA A 51 2.55 -14.21 -8.17
CA ALA A 51 3.14 -15.11 -7.19
C ALA A 51 2.18 -15.50 -6.06
N GLY A 52 1.10 -14.73 -5.82
CA GLY A 52 0.23 -14.88 -4.64
C GLY A 52 0.89 -14.40 -3.35
N ASP A 53 1.89 -13.52 -3.47
CA ASP A 53 2.64 -12.96 -2.34
C ASP A 53 1.83 -11.84 -1.67
N LEU A 54 0.96 -12.23 -0.73
CA LEU A 54 0.07 -11.30 -0.03
C LEU A 54 0.84 -10.31 0.82
N GLN A 55 1.97 -10.69 1.41
CA GLN A 55 2.78 -9.79 2.23
C GLN A 55 3.37 -8.68 1.37
N LYS A 56 3.92 -9.03 0.22
CA LYS A 56 4.46 -8.05 -0.72
C LYS A 56 3.35 -7.18 -1.31
N LEU A 57 2.21 -7.75 -1.67
CA LEU A 57 1.04 -6.98 -2.12
C LEU A 57 0.61 -5.97 -1.06
N ASP A 58 0.50 -6.38 0.21
CA ASP A 58 0.15 -5.47 1.30
C ASP A 58 1.15 -4.30 1.41
N GLY A 59 2.44 -4.57 1.25
CA GLY A 59 3.50 -3.56 1.28
C GLY A 59 3.45 -2.54 0.15
N LEU A 60 2.82 -2.86 -0.98
CA LEU A 60 2.74 -1.99 -2.16
C LEU A 60 1.64 -0.92 -2.08
N PHE A 61 0.73 -1.01 -1.12
CA PHE A 61 -0.34 -0.04 -0.94
C PHE A 61 -0.05 0.95 0.19
N THR A 62 -0.54 2.18 0.05
CA THR A 62 -0.42 3.20 1.08
C THR A 62 -1.14 2.78 2.35
N ARG A 63 -0.57 3.12 3.51
CA ARG A 63 -1.17 2.83 4.83
C ARG A 63 -1.99 3.97 5.38
N LYS A 64 -1.59 5.18 5.07
CA LYS A 64 -2.26 6.40 5.52
C LYS A 64 -2.69 7.20 4.30
N GLY A 65 -3.93 7.63 4.29
CA GLY A 65 -4.42 8.62 3.34
C GLY A 65 -3.97 10.02 3.71
N THR A 66 -4.09 10.93 2.79
CA THR A 66 -3.94 12.37 3.01
C THR A 66 -5.32 12.98 3.29
N HIS A 67 -5.36 14.01 4.14
CA HIS A 67 -6.59 14.77 4.42
C HIS A 67 -7.79 13.91 4.90
N GLY A 68 -7.55 12.94 5.80
CA GLY A 68 -8.63 12.12 6.37
C GLY A 68 -9.25 11.09 5.43
N ARG A 69 -8.74 10.95 4.21
CA ARG A 69 -9.20 9.94 3.26
C ARG A 69 -8.61 8.56 3.59
N PRO A 70 -9.24 7.45 3.15
CA PRO A 70 -8.67 6.12 3.23
C PRO A 70 -7.25 6.09 2.67
N GLY A 71 -6.39 5.23 3.21
CA GLY A 71 -5.00 5.10 2.77
C GLY A 71 -4.88 4.70 1.30
N PHE A 72 -5.86 3.99 0.76
CA PHE A 72 -5.93 3.60 -0.65
C PHE A 72 -7.38 3.41 -1.09
N GLN A 73 -7.56 3.36 -2.43
CA GLN A 73 -8.82 3.02 -3.08
C GLN A 73 -8.55 1.97 -4.17
N TRP A 74 -9.29 0.89 -4.14
CA TRP A 74 -9.22 -0.18 -5.12
C TRP A 74 -10.57 -0.38 -5.80
N TYR A 75 -10.56 -0.33 -7.12
CA TYR A 75 -11.72 -0.64 -7.96
C TYR A 75 -11.32 -1.63 -9.03
N SER A 76 -12.00 -2.75 -9.10
CA SER A 76 -11.78 -3.75 -10.14
C SER A 76 -13.12 -4.21 -10.68
N THR A 77 -13.32 -4.05 -11.97
CA THR A 77 -14.43 -4.71 -12.66
C THR A 77 -14.01 -6.12 -13.02
N GLY A 78 -14.95 -7.05 -12.96
CA GLY A 78 -14.73 -8.41 -13.39
C GLY A 78 -14.68 -8.54 -14.92
N PRO A 79 -14.19 -9.66 -15.45
CA PRO A 79 -14.40 -10.00 -16.84
C PRO A 79 -15.90 -10.06 -17.13
N PRO A 80 -16.34 -9.85 -18.39
CA PRO A 80 -17.74 -9.99 -18.78
C PRO A 80 -18.34 -11.32 -18.27
N GLY A 81 -19.47 -11.22 -17.57
CA GLY A 81 -20.13 -12.39 -16.97
C GLY A 81 -19.66 -12.78 -15.57
N ALA A 82 -18.57 -12.22 -15.06
CA ALA A 82 -18.15 -12.43 -13.69
C ALA A 82 -18.68 -11.29 -12.78
N ARG A 83 -19.28 -11.61 -11.65
CA ARG A 83 -19.73 -10.66 -10.62
C ARG A 83 -18.55 -10.01 -9.86
N PHE A 84 -17.60 -9.39 -10.56
CA PHE A 84 -16.40 -8.87 -9.94
C PHE A 84 -16.20 -7.38 -10.16
N GLY A 85 -17.25 -6.60 -9.87
CA GLY A 85 -17.01 -5.26 -9.40
C GLY A 85 -16.59 -5.37 -7.94
N SER A 86 -15.33 -5.15 -7.62
CA SER A 86 -14.85 -5.13 -6.24
C SER A 86 -14.28 -3.77 -5.95
N ALA A 87 -14.74 -3.18 -4.86
CA ALA A 87 -14.14 -1.99 -4.29
C ALA A 87 -13.58 -2.32 -2.91
N ALA A 88 -12.42 -1.81 -2.59
CA ALA A 88 -11.83 -1.96 -1.27
C ALA A 88 -11.17 -0.67 -0.82
N THR A 89 -11.48 -0.25 0.39
CA THR A 89 -10.85 0.87 1.09
C THR A 89 -10.16 0.43 2.38
N ASN A 90 -10.35 -0.82 2.78
CA ASN A 90 -9.66 -1.42 3.91
C ASN A 90 -8.81 -2.62 3.48
N ARG A 91 -7.72 -2.86 4.22
CA ARG A 91 -6.71 -3.85 3.85
C ARG A 91 -7.19 -5.28 3.93
N SER A 92 -8.02 -5.63 4.90
CA SER A 92 -8.51 -7.00 5.04
C SER A 92 -9.35 -7.42 3.83
N THR A 93 -10.23 -6.55 3.37
CA THR A 93 -11.02 -6.76 2.16
C THR A 93 -10.12 -6.89 0.93
N LEU A 94 -9.12 -6.02 0.79
CA LEU A 94 -8.19 -6.06 -0.34
C LEU A 94 -7.35 -7.35 -0.35
N MET A 95 -6.80 -7.74 0.78
CA MET A 95 -6.00 -8.98 0.89
C MET A 95 -6.87 -10.22 0.66
N SER A 96 -8.10 -10.24 1.17
CA SER A 96 -9.06 -11.32 0.91
C SER A 96 -9.40 -11.43 -0.59
N TYR A 97 -9.54 -10.29 -1.26
CA TYR A 97 -9.73 -10.25 -2.70
C TYR A 97 -8.54 -10.88 -3.43
N PHE A 98 -7.30 -10.46 -3.13
CA PHE A 98 -6.10 -11.01 -3.77
C PHE A 98 -5.95 -12.51 -3.51
N ALA A 99 -6.20 -12.97 -2.29
CA ALA A 99 -6.18 -14.39 -1.96
C ALA A 99 -7.20 -15.19 -2.79
N ALA A 100 -8.42 -14.66 -2.95
CA ALA A 100 -9.45 -15.30 -3.78
C ALA A 100 -9.05 -15.36 -5.26
N ARG A 101 -8.45 -14.28 -5.78
CA ARG A 101 -7.98 -14.26 -7.18
C ARG A 101 -6.82 -15.25 -7.41
N HIS A 102 -5.90 -15.35 -6.45
CA HIS A 102 -4.81 -16.32 -6.51
C HIS A 102 -5.35 -17.78 -6.50
N ARG A 103 -6.33 -18.09 -5.63
CA ARG A 103 -7.00 -19.41 -5.63
C ARG A 103 -7.68 -19.71 -6.97
N ALA A 104 -8.26 -18.70 -7.62
CA ALA A 104 -8.82 -18.83 -8.98
C ALA A 104 -7.74 -18.95 -10.06
N ARG A 105 -6.46 -19.01 -9.70
CA ARG A 105 -5.31 -19.04 -10.60
C ARG A 105 -5.31 -17.88 -11.61
N GLU A 106 -5.77 -16.72 -11.18
CA GLU A 106 -5.72 -15.54 -12.02
C GLU A 106 -4.27 -15.08 -12.19
N ARG A 107 -3.97 -14.66 -13.41
CA ARG A 107 -2.67 -14.08 -13.80
C ARG A 107 -2.89 -12.77 -14.50
N LEU A 108 -1.97 -11.85 -14.28
CA LEU A 108 -1.91 -10.56 -14.93
C LEU A 108 -0.69 -10.51 -15.84
N LYS A 109 -0.89 -10.04 -17.07
CA LYS A 109 0.21 -9.71 -17.99
C LYS A 109 0.11 -8.22 -18.30
N LEU A 110 1.09 -7.45 -17.83
CA LEU A 110 1.19 -6.03 -18.15
C LEU A 110 1.57 -5.89 -19.63
N LEU A 111 0.77 -5.15 -20.40
CA LEU A 111 0.97 -4.90 -21.81
C LEU A 111 1.58 -3.53 -22.06
N GLN A 112 1.06 -2.52 -21.34
CA GLN A 112 1.48 -1.14 -21.49
C GLN A 112 1.41 -0.42 -20.14
N LEU A 113 2.31 0.51 -19.91
CA LEU A 113 2.35 1.34 -18.72
C LEU A 113 2.88 2.72 -19.09
N SER A 114 2.15 3.75 -18.72
CA SER A 114 2.48 5.16 -18.97
C SER A 114 2.26 5.98 -17.71
N GLY A 115 2.76 7.21 -17.69
CA GLY A 115 2.68 8.11 -16.54
C GLY A 115 3.81 7.91 -15.54
N GLY A 116 3.55 8.30 -14.31
CA GLY A 116 4.52 8.28 -13.20
C GLY A 116 5.19 9.62 -12.97
N ASN A 117 4.67 10.69 -13.57
CA ASN A 117 5.04 12.05 -13.23
C ASN A 117 4.22 12.48 -12.01
N ALA A 118 4.86 13.13 -11.05
CA ALA A 118 4.17 13.78 -9.95
C ALA A 118 3.36 14.97 -10.47
N ASP A 119 2.17 15.12 -9.95
CA ASP A 119 1.41 16.36 -10.06
C ASP A 119 1.65 17.20 -8.78
N ASP A 120 1.11 18.42 -8.77
CA ASP A 120 1.26 19.35 -7.64
C ASP A 120 0.62 18.86 -6.33
N ASN A 121 -0.05 17.71 -6.35
CA ASN A 121 -0.76 17.12 -5.21
C ASN A 121 -0.01 15.98 -4.51
N ALA A 122 1.27 15.81 -4.76
CA ALA A 122 2.09 14.70 -4.26
C ALA A 122 1.62 13.30 -4.71
N TYR A 123 0.73 13.22 -5.68
CA TYR A 123 0.35 12.00 -6.36
C TYR A 123 1.05 11.92 -7.72
N ALA A 124 1.46 10.72 -8.08
CA ALA A 124 1.99 10.45 -9.41
C ALA A 124 1.05 9.50 -10.12
N ASP A 125 0.37 10.01 -11.12
CA ASP A 125 -0.62 9.29 -11.89
C ASP A 125 0.02 8.29 -12.86
N PHE A 126 -0.64 7.16 -13.07
CA PHE A 126 -0.25 6.17 -14.06
C PHE A 126 -1.48 5.57 -14.76
N ALA A 127 -1.27 5.14 -16.00
CA ALA A 127 -2.25 4.38 -16.77
C ALA A 127 -1.61 3.10 -17.31
N PHE A 128 -2.41 2.04 -17.44
CA PHE A 128 -1.91 0.74 -17.85
C PHE A 128 -2.92 -0.06 -18.66
N HIS A 129 -2.39 -0.97 -19.49
CA HIS A 129 -3.17 -2.03 -20.12
C HIS A 129 -2.65 -3.37 -19.61
N ILE A 130 -3.57 -4.27 -19.28
CA ILE A 130 -3.25 -5.62 -18.83
C ILE A 130 -4.15 -6.65 -19.49
N LEU A 131 -3.63 -7.86 -19.66
CA LEU A 131 -4.45 -9.05 -19.83
C LEU A 131 -4.71 -9.68 -18.46
N ARG A 132 -5.94 -10.08 -18.22
CA ARG A 132 -6.34 -10.90 -17.08
C ARG A 132 -6.80 -12.26 -17.56
N GLN A 133 -6.27 -13.29 -16.95
CA GLN A 133 -6.64 -14.67 -17.27
C GLN A 133 -6.81 -15.45 -15.96
N ALA A 134 -7.93 -16.11 -15.79
CA ALA A 134 -8.16 -17.06 -14.70
C ALA A 134 -8.32 -18.47 -15.28
N ARG A 135 -8.21 -19.48 -14.41
CA ARG A 135 -8.35 -20.88 -14.84
C ARG A 135 -9.66 -21.12 -15.56
N GLY A 136 -9.60 -21.72 -16.74
CA GLY A 136 -10.78 -22.06 -17.56
C GLY A 136 -11.44 -20.89 -18.27
N LEU A 137 -10.90 -19.67 -18.13
CA LEU A 137 -11.42 -18.49 -18.79
C LEU A 137 -10.46 -17.98 -19.87
N ARG A 138 -11.04 -17.40 -20.93
CA ARG A 138 -10.25 -16.70 -21.96
C ARG A 138 -9.56 -15.46 -21.35
N ALA A 139 -8.35 -15.20 -21.79
CA ALA A 139 -7.67 -13.96 -21.43
C ALA A 139 -8.46 -12.75 -21.96
N THR A 140 -8.69 -11.78 -21.10
CA THR A 140 -9.44 -10.56 -21.43
C THR A 140 -8.59 -9.34 -21.19
N ALA A 141 -8.62 -8.40 -22.15
CA ALA A 141 -7.90 -7.13 -22.05
C ALA A 141 -8.67 -6.13 -21.18
N PHE A 142 -7.93 -5.49 -20.30
CA PHE A 142 -8.41 -4.44 -19.42
C PHE A 142 -7.52 -3.21 -19.54
N GLU A 143 -8.12 -2.07 -19.31
CA GLU A 143 -7.40 -0.81 -19.13
C GLU A 143 -7.64 -0.29 -17.73
N GLY A 144 -6.70 0.48 -17.23
CA GLY A 144 -6.82 1.04 -15.90
C GLY A 144 -5.94 2.26 -15.71
N LYS A 145 -6.22 2.92 -14.62
CA LYS A 145 -5.47 4.06 -14.11
C LYS A 145 -5.35 4.00 -12.62
N GLY A 146 -4.37 4.69 -12.11
CA GLY A 146 -4.16 4.81 -10.68
C GLY A 146 -3.24 5.95 -10.34
N ALA A 147 -3.00 6.09 -9.05
CA ALA A 147 -2.07 7.06 -8.51
C ALA A 147 -1.20 6.43 -7.43
N SER A 148 0.02 6.87 -7.31
CA SER A 148 0.97 6.48 -6.28
C SER A 148 1.39 7.68 -5.45
N ILE A 149 1.71 7.42 -4.19
CA ILE A 149 2.39 8.37 -3.30
C ILE A 149 3.81 7.87 -3.09
N CYS A 150 4.79 8.75 -3.24
CA CYS A 150 6.17 8.43 -2.99
C CYS A 150 6.63 8.92 -1.61
N SER A 151 7.46 8.12 -0.98
CA SER A 151 8.09 8.41 0.30
C SER A 151 9.54 7.92 0.27
N ARG A 152 10.26 8.08 1.37
CA ARG A 152 11.60 7.47 1.52
C ARG A 152 11.63 5.96 1.30
N TYR A 153 10.48 5.29 1.42
CA TYR A 153 10.34 3.83 1.23
C TYR A 153 9.89 3.45 -0.19
N GLY A 154 9.88 4.39 -1.13
CA GLY A 154 9.46 4.17 -2.51
C GLY A 154 8.01 4.55 -2.80
N ALA A 155 7.59 4.26 -4.03
CA ALA A 155 6.23 4.49 -4.49
C ALA A 155 5.26 3.44 -3.92
N ARG A 156 4.12 3.90 -3.44
CA ARG A 156 3.03 3.05 -2.96
C ARG A 156 1.73 3.42 -3.65
N ILE A 157 0.98 2.42 -4.07
CA ILE A 157 -0.29 2.60 -4.77
C ILE A 157 -1.32 3.18 -3.79
N ALA A 158 -1.88 4.33 -4.13
CA ALA A 158 -2.96 4.97 -3.41
C ALA A 158 -4.30 4.76 -4.10
N VAL A 159 -4.32 4.73 -5.43
CA VAL A 159 -5.52 4.49 -6.23
C VAL A 159 -5.22 3.44 -7.29
N TRP A 160 -6.13 2.51 -7.47
CA TRP A 160 -6.12 1.54 -8.56
C TRP A 160 -7.53 1.36 -9.08
N ALA A 161 -7.76 1.68 -10.33
CA ALA A 161 -9.03 1.45 -11.00
C ALA A 161 -8.81 0.71 -12.32
N ILE A 162 -9.59 -0.33 -12.56
CA ILE A 162 -9.48 -1.15 -13.76
C ILE A 162 -10.87 -1.53 -14.27
N GLY A 163 -11.05 -1.44 -15.58
CA GLY A 163 -12.26 -1.82 -16.29
C GLY A 163 -11.97 -2.58 -17.58
N PRO A 164 -12.98 -3.23 -18.19
CA PRO A 164 -12.84 -3.83 -19.50
C PRO A 164 -12.40 -2.77 -20.52
N ARG A 165 -11.48 -3.15 -21.40
CA ARG A 165 -11.14 -2.30 -22.54
C ARG A 165 -12.29 -2.30 -23.53
N VAL A 166 -12.92 -1.14 -23.74
CA VAL A 166 -13.93 -0.97 -24.77
C VAL A 166 -13.21 -0.84 -26.10
N SER A 167 -13.43 -1.80 -27.00
CA SER A 167 -13.01 -1.67 -28.40
C SER A 167 -13.81 -0.53 -29.01
N ARG A 168 -13.16 0.54 -29.38
CA ARG A 168 -13.72 1.58 -30.24
C ARG A 168 -13.56 1.19 -31.68
#